data_df98f80f2ac88a59e0548fde5adcb64e
#
_entry.id   df98f80f2ac88a59e0548fde5adcb64e
#
_cell.length_a   1.000
_cell.length_b   1.000
_cell.length_c   1.000
_cell.angle_alpha   90.00
_cell.angle_beta   90.00
_cell.angle_gamma   90.00
#
_symmetry.space_group_name_H-M   'P 1'
#
loop_
_entity.id
_entity.type
_entity.pdbx_description
1 polymer ?
#
loop_
_entity_poly.entity_id
_entity_poly.type
_entity_poly.pdbx_seq_one_letter_code
_entity_poly.pdbx_strand_id
1 'polypeptide(L)'
;MAEIYLLRHAHSVANEAGLLAGRTEGVGLSKIGLAQRHELAKTLAEMDFVAIYSSPLLRCRETIAPLSERMERRVRIAADFNEMDYGDWSGRKLSQLSRLPLWRKIQRHPSEVTFPNGESFKGAQRRVRRGLNEITERH
;
A
#
# COMPACT_ATOMS: atom_id res chain seq x y z
N MET A 1 20.13 -1.03 -15.60
CA MET A 1 18.80 -0.42 -15.40
C MET A 1 18.11 -1.19 -14.29
N ALA A 2 17.62 -0.51 -13.26
CA ALA A 2 16.94 -1.18 -12.15
C ALA A 2 15.54 -1.66 -12.59
N GLU A 3 15.20 -2.90 -12.27
CA GLU A 3 13.86 -3.45 -12.43
C GLU A 3 13.12 -3.35 -11.09
N ILE A 4 11.91 -2.79 -11.10
CA ILE A 4 11.11 -2.56 -9.89
C ILE A 4 9.85 -3.40 -9.96
N TYR A 5 9.65 -4.23 -8.93
CA TYR A 5 8.43 -5.00 -8.72
C TYR A 5 7.53 -4.30 -7.70
N LEU A 6 6.34 -3.96 -8.12
CA LEU A 6 5.33 -3.35 -7.26
C LEU A 6 4.39 -4.42 -6.71
N LEU A 7 4.38 -4.56 -5.40
CA LEU A 7 3.58 -5.54 -4.71
C LEU A 7 2.48 -4.87 -3.89
N ARG A 8 1.23 -5.30 -4.09
CA ARG A 8 0.13 -4.93 -3.22
C ARG A 8 0.15 -5.77 -1.94
N HIS A 9 -0.19 -5.16 -0.79
CA HIS A 9 -0.37 -5.91 0.46
C HIS A 9 -1.42 -7.03 0.34
N ALA A 10 -1.25 -8.08 1.11
CA ALA A 10 -2.21 -9.18 1.20
C ALA A 10 -3.52 -8.73 1.87
N HIS A 11 -4.53 -9.58 1.85
CA HIS A 11 -5.86 -9.28 2.38
C HIS A 11 -5.80 -8.87 3.86
N SER A 12 -6.39 -7.71 4.18
CA SER A 12 -6.37 -7.13 5.53
C SER A 12 -7.70 -7.31 6.25
N VAL A 13 -7.68 -7.10 7.57
CA VAL A 13 -8.92 -7.08 8.38
C VAL A 13 -9.87 -5.96 7.95
N ALA A 14 -9.35 -4.85 7.42
CA ALA A 14 -10.18 -3.79 6.85
C ALA A 14 -10.82 -4.21 5.53
N ASN A 15 -10.11 -4.95 4.67
CA ASN A 15 -10.70 -5.53 3.46
C ASN A 15 -11.85 -6.48 3.82
N GLU A 16 -11.67 -7.33 4.82
CA GLU A 16 -12.69 -8.26 5.30
C GLU A 16 -13.94 -7.52 5.83
N ALA A 17 -13.75 -6.42 6.53
CA ALA A 17 -14.83 -5.60 7.09
C ALA A 17 -15.46 -4.61 6.08
N GLY A 18 -14.92 -4.50 4.86
CA GLY A 18 -15.39 -3.54 3.86
C GLY A 18 -15.13 -2.09 4.23
N LEU A 19 -14.03 -1.82 4.94
CA LEU A 19 -13.64 -0.48 5.38
C LEU A 19 -12.54 0.10 4.50
N LEU A 20 -12.56 1.43 4.35
CA LEU A 20 -11.45 2.18 3.77
C LEU A 20 -10.41 2.44 4.87
N ALA A 21 -9.42 1.58 4.98
CA ALA A 21 -8.43 1.67 6.07
C ALA A 21 -7.60 2.96 6.02
N GLY A 22 -7.16 3.36 4.84
CA GLY A 22 -6.24 4.49 4.68
C GLY A 22 -4.97 4.30 5.52
N ARG A 23 -4.62 5.33 6.27
CA ARG A 23 -3.47 5.33 7.19
C ARG A 23 -3.82 4.97 8.63
N THR A 24 -5.00 4.38 8.86
CA THR A 24 -5.40 3.91 10.20
C THR A 24 -4.37 2.95 10.75
N GLU A 25 -3.88 3.21 11.96
CA GLU A 25 -2.89 2.38 12.63
C GLU A 25 -3.49 1.03 13.06
N GLY A 26 -2.63 0.02 13.15
CA GLY A 26 -2.98 -1.30 13.68
C GLY A 26 -3.84 -2.17 12.75
N VAL A 27 -4.08 -1.74 11.51
CA VAL A 27 -4.80 -2.55 10.52
C VAL A 27 -3.85 -3.58 9.92
N GLY A 28 -3.88 -4.79 10.44
CA GLY A 28 -3.07 -5.93 10.00
C GLY A 28 -3.75 -6.81 8.96
N LEU A 29 -3.09 -7.92 8.63
CA LEU A 29 -3.62 -8.92 7.72
C LEU A 29 -4.72 -9.76 8.38
N SER A 30 -5.70 -10.17 7.58
CA SER A 30 -6.68 -11.18 7.96
C SER A 30 -6.04 -12.59 7.93
N LYS A 31 -6.78 -13.60 8.38
CA LYS A 31 -6.33 -15.00 8.26
C LYS A 31 -6.03 -15.38 6.81
N ILE A 32 -6.86 -14.93 5.86
CA ILE A 32 -6.63 -15.12 4.43
C ILE A 32 -5.33 -14.45 4.01
N GLY A 33 -5.10 -13.21 4.42
CA GLY A 33 -3.87 -12.47 4.11
C GLY A 33 -2.62 -13.10 4.69
N LEU A 34 -2.69 -13.66 5.90
CA LEU A 34 -1.58 -14.40 6.52
C LEU A 34 -1.21 -15.66 5.71
N ALA A 35 -2.19 -16.35 5.13
CA ALA A 35 -1.93 -17.46 4.23
C ALA A 35 -1.34 -16.98 2.89
N GLN A 36 -1.91 -15.93 2.30
CA GLN A 36 -1.44 -15.36 1.04
C GLN A 36 0.03 -14.94 1.09
N ARG A 37 0.48 -14.30 2.18
CA ARG A 37 1.87 -13.82 2.30
C ARG A 37 2.90 -14.96 2.27
N HIS A 38 2.55 -16.13 2.79
CA HIS A 38 3.45 -17.30 2.76
C HIS A 38 3.61 -17.85 1.35
N GLU A 39 2.53 -17.98 0.59
CA GLU A 39 2.59 -18.42 -0.81
C GLU A 39 3.33 -17.39 -1.67
N LEU A 40 3.08 -16.11 -1.45
CA LEU A 40 3.78 -15.03 -2.11
C LEU A 40 5.29 -15.08 -1.85
N ALA A 41 5.69 -15.30 -0.60
CA ALA A 41 7.11 -15.40 -0.22
C ALA A 41 7.80 -16.57 -0.89
N LYS A 42 7.14 -17.72 -1.06
CA LYS A 42 7.69 -18.86 -1.80
C LYS A 42 7.98 -18.50 -3.25
N THR A 43 7.00 -17.90 -3.92
CA THR A 43 7.12 -17.54 -5.34
C THR A 43 8.19 -16.47 -5.56
N LEU A 44 8.19 -15.42 -4.75
CA LEU A 44 9.10 -14.28 -4.92
C LEU A 44 10.53 -14.58 -4.43
N ALA A 45 10.72 -15.54 -3.53
CA ALA A 45 12.06 -15.89 -3.04
C ALA A 45 12.96 -16.53 -4.12
N GLU A 46 12.38 -16.99 -5.21
CA GLU A 46 13.12 -17.50 -6.38
C GLU A 46 13.75 -16.36 -7.21
N MET A 47 13.33 -15.12 -6.97
CA MET A 47 13.85 -13.94 -7.64
C MET A 47 15.00 -13.34 -6.82
N ASP A 48 16.04 -12.85 -7.48
CA ASP A 48 17.20 -12.25 -6.81
C ASP A 48 16.99 -10.74 -6.61
N PHE A 49 16.18 -10.37 -5.63
CA PHE A 49 15.97 -8.98 -5.27
C PHE A 49 17.17 -8.40 -4.53
N VAL A 50 17.74 -7.30 -5.00
CA VAL A 50 18.85 -6.60 -4.33
C VAL A 50 18.40 -5.80 -3.11
N ALA A 51 17.14 -5.37 -3.05
CA ALA A 51 16.56 -4.63 -1.94
C ALA A 51 15.05 -4.85 -1.83
N ILE A 52 14.54 -4.70 -0.62
CA ILE A 52 13.10 -4.78 -0.30
C ILE A 52 12.69 -3.48 0.40
N TYR A 53 11.67 -2.83 -0.11
CA TYR A 53 11.08 -1.62 0.46
C TYR A 53 9.63 -1.88 0.86
N SER A 54 9.17 -1.20 1.90
CA SER A 54 7.78 -1.29 2.35
C SER A 54 7.24 0.08 2.75
N SER A 55 5.97 0.28 2.50
CA SER A 55 5.18 1.28 3.22
C SER A 55 5.30 1.08 4.74
N PRO A 56 5.20 2.14 5.55
CA PRO A 56 5.24 2.00 7.02
C PRO A 56 4.03 1.28 7.63
N LEU A 57 2.95 1.08 6.87
CA LEU A 57 1.72 0.48 7.37
C LEU A 57 1.89 -0.98 7.78
N LEU A 58 1.22 -1.37 8.87
CA LEU A 58 1.31 -2.72 9.44
C LEU A 58 1.00 -3.80 8.40
N ARG A 59 -0.10 -3.69 7.66
CA ARG A 59 -0.48 -4.67 6.63
C ARG A 59 0.56 -4.85 5.53
N CYS A 60 1.30 -3.79 5.19
CA CYS A 60 2.37 -3.86 4.20
C CYS A 60 3.61 -4.55 4.77
N ARG A 61 4.01 -4.21 5.99
CA ARG A 61 5.13 -4.84 6.69
C ARG A 61 4.87 -6.32 6.97
N GLU A 62 3.68 -6.66 7.41
CA GLU A 62 3.27 -8.06 7.62
C GLU A 62 3.28 -8.86 6.31
N THR A 63 2.86 -8.27 5.20
CA THR A 63 2.87 -8.94 3.89
C THR A 63 4.28 -9.36 3.47
N ILE A 64 5.26 -8.47 3.68
CA ILE A 64 6.62 -8.68 3.17
C ILE A 64 7.55 -9.43 4.14
N ALA A 65 7.14 -9.57 5.41
CA ALA A 65 8.00 -10.18 6.43
C ALA A 65 8.49 -11.59 6.09
N PRO A 66 7.64 -12.55 5.62
CA PRO A 66 8.13 -13.88 5.27
C PRO A 66 9.13 -13.89 4.11
N LEU A 67 8.99 -12.98 3.16
CA LEU A 67 9.94 -12.84 2.05
C LEU A 67 11.28 -12.31 2.55
N SER A 68 11.25 -11.28 3.39
CA SER A 68 12.44 -10.71 4.03
C SER A 68 13.25 -11.78 4.79
N GLU A 69 12.56 -12.62 5.55
CA GLU A 69 13.17 -13.73 6.31
C GLU A 69 13.82 -14.76 5.38
N ARG A 70 13.08 -15.20 4.34
CA ARG A 70 13.59 -16.20 3.37
C ARG A 70 14.81 -15.73 2.60
N MET A 71 14.85 -14.45 2.28
CA MET A 71 15.94 -13.85 1.50
C MET A 71 17.07 -13.32 2.39
N GLU A 72 16.92 -13.37 3.72
CA GLU A 72 17.83 -12.76 4.67
C GLU A 72 18.15 -11.29 4.36
N ARG A 73 17.12 -10.56 3.88
CA ARG A 73 17.23 -9.16 3.49
C ARG A 73 16.36 -8.27 4.35
N ARG A 74 16.96 -7.24 4.91
CA ARG A 74 16.26 -6.25 5.72
C ARG A 74 15.28 -5.43 4.88
N VAL A 75 14.06 -5.26 5.38
CA VAL A 75 13.06 -4.34 4.81
C VAL A 75 13.43 -2.89 5.13
N ARG A 76 13.45 -2.06 4.12
CA ARG A 76 13.64 -0.61 4.22
C ARG A 76 12.28 0.08 4.19
N ILE A 77 11.95 0.85 5.22
CA ILE A 77 10.70 1.60 5.25
C ILE A 77 10.83 2.86 4.40
N ALA A 78 9.89 3.05 3.51
CA ALA A 78 9.83 4.19 2.59
C ALA A 78 8.48 4.90 2.73
N ALA A 79 8.47 6.05 3.40
CA ALA A 79 7.27 6.84 3.68
C ALA A 79 6.57 7.34 2.40
N ASP A 80 7.30 7.52 1.32
CA ASP A 80 6.74 7.92 0.02
C ASP A 80 5.75 6.91 -0.56
N PHE A 81 5.80 5.66 -0.11
CA PHE A 81 4.85 4.61 -0.48
C PHE A 81 3.74 4.39 0.56
N ASN A 82 3.55 5.34 1.46
CA ASN A 82 2.39 5.28 2.36
C ASN A 82 1.09 5.33 1.57
N GLU A 83 0.03 4.76 2.16
CA GLU A 83 -1.31 4.84 1.59
C GLU A 83 -1.75 6.29 1.41
N MET A 84 -2.68 6.50 0.52
CA MET A 84 -3.41 7.75 0.38
C MET A 84 -3.93 8.22 1.73
N ASP A 85 -3.70 9.47 2.08
CA ASP A 85 -4.38 10.10 3.21
C ASP A 85 -5.81 10.44 2.78
N TYR A 86 -6.75 9.59 3.15
CA TYR A 86 -8.16 9.76 2.81
C TYR A 86 -8.89 10.76 3.73
N GLY A 87 -8.19 11.35 4.69
CA GLY A 87 -8.79 12.34 5.59
C GLY A 87 -10.05 11.82 6.28
N ASP A 88 -11.15 12.53 6.14
CA ASP A 88 -12.45 12.19 6.77
C ASP A 88 -13.06 10.87 6.27
N TRP A 89 -12.57 10.34 5.17
CA TRP A 89 -13.03 9.04 4.64
C TRP A 89 -12.39 7.85 5.32
N SER A 90 -11.28 8.03 6.00
CA SER A 90 -10.55 6.95 6.66
C SER A 90 -11.41 6.24 7.71
N GLY A 91 -11.40 4.92 7.69
CA GLY A 91 -12.16 4.07 8.63
C GLY A 91 -13.64 3.91 8.30
N ARG A 92 -14.16 4.57 7.27
CA ARG A 92 -15.57 4.49 6.88
C ARG A 92 -15.85 3.27 6.00
N LYS A 93 -17.11 2.85 6.00
CA LYS A 93 -17.57 1.74 5.15
C LYS A 93 -17.57 2.12 3.67
N LEU A 94 -16.97 1.30 2.83
CA LEU A 94 -16.98 1.49 1.38
C LEU A 94 -18.40 1.58 0.81
N SER A 95 -19.35 0.81 1.35
CA SER A 95 -20.76 0.85 0.95
C SER A 95 -21.43 2.21 1.19
N GLN A 96 -20.98 2.96 2.18
CA GLN A 96 -21.44 4.33 2.45
C GLN A 96 -20.74 5.33 1.54
N LEU A 97 -19.42 5.22 1.40
CA LEU A 97 -18.61 6.13 0.59
C LEU A 97 -18.99 6.07 -0.89
N SER A 98 -19.33 4.89 -1.40
CA SER A 98 -19.73 4.69 -2.80
C SER A 98 -21.00 5.45 -3.22
N ARG A 99 -21.78 5.90 -2.26
CA ARG A 99 -23.01 6.71 -2.49
C ARG A 99 -22.75 8.22 -2.52
N LEU A 100 -21.56 8.66 -2.13
CA LEU A 100 -21.22 10.08 -2.08
C LEU A 100 -20.93 10.63 -3.49
N PRO A 101 -21.29 11.90 -3.78
CA PRO A 101 -20.99 12.53 -5.07
C PRO A 101 -19.50 12.50 -5.42
N LEU A 102 -18.62 12.68 -4.43
CA LEU A 102 -17.17 12.66 -4.61
C LEU A 102 -16.68 11.31 -5.16
N TRP A 103 -17.34 10.19 -4.84
CA TRP A 103 -17.00 8.87 -5.37
C TRP A 103 -17.03 8.84 -6.90
N ARG A 104 -18.06 9.43 -7.51
CA ARG A 104 -18.18 9.53 -8.97
C ARG A 104 -17.07 10.38 -9.58
N LYS A 105 -16.74 11.49 -8.91
CA LYS A 105 -15.65 12.36 -9.35
C LYS A 105 -14.30 11.65 -9.30
N ILE A 106 -14.05 10.86 -8.26
CA ILE A 106 -12.84 10.02 -8.16
C ILE A 106 -12.72 9.08 -9.36
N GLN A 107 -13.81 8.46 -9.78
CA GLN A 107 -13.80 7.51 -10.88
C GLN A 107 -13.61 8.16 -12.25
N ARG A 108 -14.10 9.39 -12.44
CA ARG A 108 -14.09 10.09 -13.71
C ARG A 108 -12.93 11.06 -13.88
N HIS A 109 -12.60 11.78 -12.81
CA HIS A 109 -11.63 12.88 -12.81
C HIS A 109 -10.75 12.86 -11.54
N PRO A 110 -9.99 11.77 -11.27
CA PRO A 110 -9.22 11.64 -10.03
C PRO A 110 -8.19 12.75 -9.86
N SER A 111 -7.61 13.25 -10.94
CA SER A 111 -6.62 14.34 -10.89
C SER A 111 -7.16 15.66 -10.34
N GLU A 112 -8.48 15.84 -10.28
CA GLU A 112 -9.15 17.02 -9.74
C GLU A 112 -9.61 16.82 -8.29
N VAL A 113 -9.37 15.65 -7.70
CA VAL A 113 -9.89 15.29 -6.40
C VAL A 113 -8.84 15.47 -5.31
N THR A 114 -9.26 16.12 -4.22
CA THR A 114 -8.61 16.13 -2.92
C THR A 114 -9.61 15.58 -1.90
N PHE A 115 -9.19 14.61 -1.11
CA PHE A 115 -10.06 14.07 -0.06
C PHE A 115 -10.31 15.11 1.04
N PRO A 116 -11.52 15.17 1.64
CA PRO A 116 -11.81 16.11 2.72
C PRO A 116 -10.84 15.93 3.89
N ASN A 117 -10.10 16.98 4.24
CA ASN A 117 -9.01 16.95 5.23
C ASN A 117 -7.94 15.89 4.95
N GLY A 118 -7.73 15.56 3.69
CA GLY A 118 -6.81 14.54 3.24
C GLY A 118 -5.92 15.00 2.08
N GLU A 119 -5.39 14.02 1.38
CA GLU A 119 -4.43 14.20 0.29
C GLU A 119 -5.14 14.30 -1.07
N SER A 120 -4.51 14.98 -2.03
CA SER A 120 -4.92 14.94 -3.43
C SER A 120 -4.28 13.77 -4.16
N PHE A 121 -4.93 13.27 -5.23
CA PHE A 121 -4.32 12.25 -6.10
C PHE A 121 -3.02 12.73 -6.74
N LYS A 122 -2.98 14.00 -7.16
CA LYS A 122 -1.74 14.59 -7.70
C LYS A 122 -0.61 14.65 -6.67
N GLY A 123 -0.92 14.96 -5.41
CA GLY A 123 0.04 14.97 -4.32
C GLY A 123 0.61 13.58 -4.05
N ALA A 124 -0.26 12.58 -3.97
CA ALA A 124 0.13 11.18 -3.81
C ALA A 124 1.02 10.71 -4.97
N GLN A 125 0.65 11.03 -6.21
CA GLN A 125 1.43 10.69 -7.38
C GLN A 125 2.85 11.30 -7.34
N ARG A 126 2.97 12.57 -6.94
CA ARG A 126 4.28 13.24 -6.83
C ARG A 126 5.20 12.55 -5.82
N ARG A 127 4.69 12.20 -4.63
CA ARG A 127 5.52 11.54 -3.61
C ARG A 127 5.92 10.12 -4.02
N VAL A 128 5.02 9.35 -4.62
CA VAL A 128 5.33 8.00 -5.12
C VAL A 128 6.39 8.05 -6.22
N ARG A 129 6.26 8.99 -7.17
CA ARG A 129 7.28 9.19 -8.22
C ARG A 129 8.64 9.55 -7.63
N ARG A 130 8.68 10.43 -6.62
CA ARG A 130 9.93 10.77 -5.93
C ARG A 130 10.56 9.51 -5.32
N GLY A 131 9.79 8.72 -4.57
CA GLY A 131 10.28 7.48 -3.97
C GLY A 131 10.79 6.46 -4.99
N LEU A 132 10.10 6.31 -6.13
CA LEU A 132 10.57 5.44 -7.21
C LEU A 132 11.89 5.93 -7.82
N ASN A 133 12.02 7.23 -8.06
CA ASN A 133 13.26 7.81 -8.58
C ASN A 133 14.43 7.60 -7.61
N GLU A 134 14.22 7.85 -6.32
CA GLU A 134 15.25 7.62 -5.29
C GLU A 134 15.72 6.16 -5.24
N ILE A 135 14.80 5.20 -5.37
CA ILE A 135 15.14 3.78 -5.43
C ILE A 135 15.96 3.48 -6.70
N THR A 136 15.50 3.97 -7.84
CA THR A 136 16.19 3.75 -9.12
C THR A 136 17.60 4.32 -9.15
N GLU A 137 17.80 5.50 -8.54
CA GLU A 137 19.12 6.13 -8.44
C GLU A 137 20.08 5.41 -7.48
N ARG A 138 19.53 4.67 -6.52
CA ARG A 138 20.30 3.95 -5.50
C ARG A 138 20.75 2.57 -5.95
N HIS A 139 20.08 1.98 -6.90
CA HIS A 139 20.28 0.62 -7.39
C HIS A 139 20.43 0.59 -8.92
#